data_f4a0ebb8f400d3b44b63bdd9d2162b01
#
_entry.id   f4a0ebb8f400d3b44b63bdd9d2162b01
#
_cell.length_a   1.000
_cell.length_b   1.000
_cell.length_c   1.000
_cell.angle_alpha   90.00
_cell.angle_beta   90.00
_cell.angle_gamma   90.00
#
_symmetry.space_group_name_H-M   'P 1'
#
loop_
_entity.id
_entity.type
_entity.pdbx_description
1 polymer ?
#
loop_
_entity_poly.entity_id
_entity_poly.type
_entity_poly.pdbx_seq_one_letter_code
_entity_poly.pdbx_strand_id
1 'polypeptide(L)'
;FQNILAGWKRIYSDRRLTKIVSAKASWNIAGGGIAGVFLVIMGEELGISDIATGVGIFYLARGIGTGIGPIFGRMLFPNSDKWMTLIGIFVSISGLFYLVVGLSFGYGLWLTFMLVILAHTFSAANWVFSTILTQQWVEDEMRGRVFSVDMLLLSLAFSISTSVAGWLVEYREISIQTGIIWFSSIMIGAGILFAFWNPSEPVNESEQASLRE
;
A
#
# COMPACT_ATOMS: atom_id res chain seq x y z
N PHE A 1 14.20 -17.76 -13.84
CA PHE A 1 12.94 -17.46 -14.53
C PHE A 1 11.82 -18.44 -14.12
N GLN A 2 12.05 -19.74 -14.09
CA GLN A 2 11.06 -20.76 -13.69
C GLN A 2 10.48 -20.52 -12.28
N ASN A 3 11.29 -20.09 -11.32
CA ASN A 3 10.83 -19.81 -9.96
C ASN A 3 9.87 -18.60 -9.90
N ILE A 4 10.09 -17.58 -10.72
CA ILE A 4 9.19 -16.42 -10.82
C ILE A 4 7.84 -16.87 -11.41
N LEU A 5 7.87 -17.64 -12.49
CA LEU A 5 6.64 -18.18 -13.10
C LEU A 5 5.86 -19.07 -12.13
N ALA A 6 6.54 -19.89 -11.32
CA ALA A 6 5.89 -20.70 -10.30
C ALA A 6 5.20 -19.82 -9.23
N GLY A 7 5.86 -18.76 -8.76
CA GLY A 7 5.27 -17.79 -7.84
C GLY A 7 4.04 -17.10 -8.42
N TRP A 8 4.10 -16.65 -9.67
CA TRP A 8 2.95 -16.09 -10.39
C TRP A 8 1.79 -17.08 -10.46
N LYS A 9 2.05 -18.30 -10.91
CA LYS A 9 1.02 -19.34 -11.03
C LYS A 9 0.36 -19.58 -9.67
N ARG A 10 1.13 -19.64 -8.58
CA ARG A 10 0.59 -19.84 -7.23
C ARG A 10 -0.27 -18.65 -6.77
N ILE A 11 0.11 -17.41 -7.06
CA ILE A 11 -0.72 -16.23 -6.75
C ILE A 11 -2.03 -16.27 -7.52
N TYR A 12 -2.01 -16.54 -8.82
CA TYR A 12 -3.22 -16.55 -9.65
C TYR A 12 -4.14 -17.73 -9.38
N SER A 13 -3.61 -18.85 -8.89
CA SER A 13 -4.44 -20.02 -8.52
C SER A 13 -5.27 -19.78 -7.26
N ASP A 14 -4.91 -18.82 -6.43
CA ASP A 14 -5.65 -18.46 -5.21
C ASP A 14 -6.10 -16.99 -5.26
N ARG A 15 -7.40 -16.77 -5.44
CA ARG A 15 -7.98 -15.43 -5.51
C ARG A 15 -7.72 -14.58 -4.27
N ARG A 16 -7.52 -15.20 -3.10
CA ARG A 16 -7.18 -14.52 -1.85
C ARG A 16 -5.78 -13.93 -1.93
N LEU A 17 -4.81 -14.70 -2.43
CA LEU A 17 -3.44 -14.22 -2.66
C LEU A 17 -3.42 -13.12 -3.73
N THR A 18 -4.19 -13.29 -4.82
CA THR A 18 -4.34 -12.27 -5.86
C THR A 18 -4.86 -10.96 -5.25
N LYS A 19 -5.89 -11.01 -4.39
CA LYS A 19 -6.41 -9.82 -3.69
C LYS A 19 -5.33 -9.14 -2.86
N ILE A 20 -4.60 -9.90 -2.02
CA ILE A 20 -3.57 -9.36 -1.14
C ILE A 20 -2.47 -8.63 -1.93
N VAL A 21 -1.92 -9.32 -2.93
CA VAL A 21 -0.83 -8.79 -3.77
C VAL A 21 -1.30 -7.56 -4.55
N SER A 22 -2.50 -7.61 -5.15
CA SER A 22 -3.07 -6.49 -5.89
C SER A 22 -3.38 -5.28 -5.01
N ALA A 23 -3.89 -5.49 -3.80
CA ALA A 23 -4.15 -4.40 -2.85
C ALA A 23 -2.86 -3.69 -2.42
N LYS A 24 -1.78 -4.44 -2.16
CA LYS A 24 -0.48 -3.85 -1.88
C LYS A 24 0.10 -3.11 -3.08
N ALA A 25 0.01 -3.70 -4.27
CA ALA A 25 0.47 -3.07 -5.51
C ALA A 25 -0.31 -1.77 -5.80
N SER A 26 -1.62 -1.75 -5.58
CA SER A 26 -2.44 -0.54 -5.76
C SER A 26 -2.05 0.58 -4.81
N TRP A 27 -1.71 0.26 -3.56
CA TRP A 27 -1.15 1.24 -2.64
C TRP A 27 0.16 1.82 -3.18
N ASN A 28 1.05 1.00 -3.74
CA ASN A 28 2.31 1.45 -4.32
C ASN A 28 2.12 2.27 -5.62
N ILE A 29 1.10 1.94 -6.43
CA ILE A 29 0.74 2.73 -7.63
C ILE A 29 0.34 4.17 -7.25
N ALA A 30 -0.32 4.36 -6.14
CA ALA A 30 -0.69 5.69 -5.66
C ALA A 30 0.37 6.28 -4.70
N GLY A 31 0.78 5.49 -3.70
CA GLY A 31 1.73 5.92 -2.68
C GLY A 31 3.15 6.19 -3.19
N GLY A 32 3.56 5.55 -4.29
CA GLY A 32 4.87 5.76 -4.90
C GLY A 32 5.08 7.20 -5.34
N GLY A 33 4.12 7.78 -6.05
CA GLY A 33 4.17 9.18 -6.47
C GLY A 33 4.14 10.13 -5.29
N ILE A 34 3.24 9.87 -4.32
CA ILE A 34 3.16 10.71 -3.11
C ILE A 34 4.47 10.67 -2.34
N ALA A 35 4.93 9.48 -1.97
CA ALA A 35 6.07 9.31 -1.09
C ALA A 35 7.43 9.48 -1.79
N GLY A 36 7.51 9.21 -3.09
CA GLY A 36 8.74 9.26 -3.87
C GLY A 36 9.01 10.62 -4.53
N VAL A 37 7.97 11.43 -4.76
CA VAL A 37 8.10 12.74 -5.42
C VAL A 37 7.47 13.85 -4.58
N PHE A 38 6.14 13.81 -4.38
CA PHE A 38 5.44 14.97 -3.82
C PHE A 38 5.89 15.31 -2.40
N LEU A 39 6.06 14.33 -1.51
CA LEU A 39 6.58 14.60 -0.16
C LEU A 39 8.05 15.04 -0.18
N VAL A 40 8.83 14.60 -1.18
CA VAL A 40 10.24 15.00 -1.31
C VAL A 40 10.37 16.49 -1.60
N ILE A 41 9.57 17.00 -2.54
CA ILE A 41 9.62 18.42 -2.93
C ILE A 41 8.74 19.34 -2.07
N MET A 42 7.76 18.78 -1.36
CA MET A 42 6.84 19.55 -0.49
C MET A 42 7.57 20.29 0.64
N GLY A 43 8.69 19.77 1.11
CA GLY A 43 9.44 20.36 2.20
C GLY A 43 9.79 21.83 1.95
N GLU A 44 10.22 22.18 0.75
CA GLU A 44 10.56 23.55 0.36
C GLU A 44 9.35 24.47 0.43
N GLU A 45 8.19 24.02 -0.06
CA GLU A 45 6.95 24.82 -0.02
C GLU A 45 6.41 25.00 1.40
N LEU A 46 6.77 24.12 2.33
CA LEU A 46 6.43 24.23 3.75
C LEU A 46 7.48 25.02 4.57
N GLY A 47 8.43 25.67 3.89
CA GLY A 47 9.41 26.56 4.50
C GLY A 47 10.63 25.85 5.08
N ILE A 48 10.91 24.61 4.68
CA ILE A 48 12.15 23.92 5.03
C ILE A 48 13.25 24.43 4.08
N SER A 49 14.38 24.86 4.66
CA SER A 49 15.44 25.56 3.93
C SER A 49 16.16 24.74 2.85
N ASP A 50 16.07 23.41 2.93
CA ASP A 50 16.73 22.54 1.98
C ASP A 50 15.97 21.21 1.78
N ILE A 51 16.05 20.67 0.56
CA ILE A 51 15.37 19.43 0.15
C ILE A 51 15.77 18.26 1.05
N ALA A 52 17.05 18.13 1.42
CA ALA A 52 17.54 16.99 2.17
C ALA A 52 16.92 16.93 3.58
N THR A 53 16.79 18.06 4.25
CA THR A 53 16.09 18.17 5.55
C THR A 53 14.61 17.84 5.39
N GLY A 54 13.95 18.34 4.36
CA GLY A 54 12.55 18.03 4.06
C GLY A 54 12.31 16.52 3.85
N VAL A 55 13.14 15.91 3.04
CA VAL A 55 13.14 14.44 2.84
C VAL A 55 13.30 13.72 4.17
N GLY A 56 14.29 14.11 4.99
CA GLY A 56 14.56 13.51 6.29
C GLY A 56 13.34 13.55 7.23
N ILE A 57 12.69 14.72 7.32
CA ILE A 57 11.50 14.92 8.18
C ILE A 57 10.35 14.03 7.73
N PHE A 58 10.02 13.98 6.44
CA PHE A 58 8.91 13.15 5.97
C PHE A 58 9.23 11.66 6.02
N TYR A 59 10.49 11.24 5.82
CA TYR A 59 10.89 9.86 6.04
C TYR A 59 10.85 9.47 7.52
N LEU A 60 11.16 10.39 8.44
CA LEU A 60 10.96 10.19 9.87
C LEU A 60 9.48 9.98 10.20
N ALA A 61 8.58 10.82 9.68
CA ALA A 61 7.14 10.67 9.85
C ALA A 61 6.66 9.29 9.36
N ARG A 62 7.10 8.88 8.17
CA ARG A 62 6.82 7.54 7.61
C ARG A 62 7.35 6.44 8.52
N GLY A 63 8.57 6.56 9.00
CA GLY A 63 9.20 5.59 9.90
C GLY A 63 8.41 5.41 11.20
N ILE A 64 8.01 6.51 11.84
CA ILE A 64 7.17 6.49 13.05
C ILE A 64 5.83 5.77 12.77
N GLY A 65 5.12 6.15 11.72
CA GLY A 65 3.85 5.53 11.35
C GLY A 65 4.01 4.03 11.04
N THR A 66 5.07 3.67 10.32
CA THR A 66 5.38 2.27 9.98
C THR A 66 5.71 1.44 11.23
N GLY A 67 6.37 2.01 12.24
CA GLY A 67 6.65 1.35 13.52
C GLY A 67 5.39 1.15 14.37
N ILE A 68 4.49 2.13 14.39
CA ILE A 68 3.25 2.09 15.18
C ILE A 68 2.20 1.14 14.55
N GLY A 69 2.11 1.12 13.22
CA GLY A 69 1.04 0.44 12.47
C GLY A 69 0.81 -1.04 12.84
N PRO A 70 1.85 -1.89 12.89
CA PRO A 70 1.70 -3.29 13.26
C PRO A 70 1.15 -3.50 14.68
N ILE A 71 1.61 -2.68 15.62
CA ILE A 71 1.17 -2.73 17.03
C ILE A 71 -0.30 -2.31 17.11
N PHE A 72 -0.63 -1.13 16.54
CA PHE A 72 -1.98 -0.62 16.47
C PHE A 72 -2.94 -1.60 15.80
N GLY A 73 -2.56 -2.15 14.64
CA GLY A 73 -3.39 -3.09 13.91
C GLY A 73 -3.69 -4.35 14.70
N ARG A 74 -2.68 -4.95 15.33
CA ARG A 74 -2.83 -6.17 16.14
C ARG A 74 -3.63 -5.94 17.43
N MET A 75 -3.47 -4.79 18.08
CA MET A 75 -4.23 -4.45 19.29
C MET A 75 -5.72 -4.26 19.01
N LEU A 76 -6.07 -3.57 17.92
CA LEU A 76 -7.47 -3.30 17.59
C LEU A 76 -8.17 -4.45 16.86
N PHE A 77 -7.43 -5.23 16.10
CA PHE A 77 -7.95 -6.32 15.27
C PHE A 77 -7.19 -7.62 15.53
N PRO A 78 -7.31 -8.21 16.72
CA PRO A 78 -6.58 -9.44 17.08
C PRO A 78 -7.01 -10.64 16.25
N ASN A 79 -8.24 -10.64 15.73
CA ASN A 79 -8.86 -11.74 14.98
C ASN A 79 -8.56 -11.62 13.49
N SER A 80 -7.97 -12.65 12.89
CA SER A 80 -7.59 -12.66 11.47
C SER A 80 -8.76 -12.73 10.48
N ASP A 81 -9.96 -13.12 10.93
CA ASP A 81 -11.13 -13.34 10.07
C ASP A 81 -11.54 -12.09 9.28
N LYS A 82 -11.27 -10.91 9.85
CA LYS A 82 -11.60 -9.62 9.22
C LYS A 82 -10.46 -9.01 8.41
N TRP A 83 -9.27 -9.60 8.47
CA TRP A 83 -8.08 -8.96 7.87
C TRP A 83 -8.19 -8.79 6.36
N MET A 84 -8.85 -9.72 5.69
CA MET A 84 -9.09 -9.62 4.24
C MET A 84 -9.87 -8.37 3.84
N THR A 85 -10.86 -7.97 4.63
CA THR A 85 -11.60 -6.72 4.42
C THR A 85 -10.80 -5.51 4.89
N LEU A 86 -10.12 -5.64 6.04
CA LEU A 86 -9.31 -4.57 6.62
C LEU A 86 -8.14 -4.15 5.72
N ILE A 87 -7.57 -5.05 4.93
CA ILE A 87 -6.54 -4.74 3.93
C ILE A 87 -7.03 -3.62 2.98
N GLY A 88 -8.23 -3.73 2.42
CA GLY A 88 -8.79 -2.69 1.56
C GLY A 88 -9.14 -1.41 2.34
N ILE A 89 -9.75 -1.55 3.51
CA ILE A 89 -10.11 -0.42 4.38
C ILE A 89 -8.85 0.39 4.76
N PHE A 90 -7.76 -0.27 5.11
CA PHE A 90 -6.52 0.41 5.51
C PHE A 90 -5.85 1.12 4.33
N VAL A 91 -5.93 0.57 3.11
CA VAL A 91 -5.52 1.29 1.90
C VAL A 91 -6.35 2.56 1.73
N SER A 92 -7.68 2.49 1.86
CA SER A 92 -8.56 3.66 1.76
C SER A 92 -8.28 4.71 2.83
N ILE A 93 -8.10 4.30 4.09
CA ILE A 93 -7.82 5.23 5.20
C ILE A 93 -6.45 5.90 5.01
N SER A 94 -5.44 5.15 4.58
CA SER A 94 -4.12 5.71 4.22
C SER A 94 -4.28 6.79 3.13
N GLY A 95 -5.06 6.48 2.08
CA GLY A 95 -5.39 7.44 1.02
C GLY A 95 -6.14 8.67 1.54
N LEU A 96 -7.08 8.48 2.48
CA LEU A 96 -7.84 9.59 3.07
C LEU A 96 -6.92 10.57 3.83
N PHE A 97 -5.96 10.08 4.60
CA PHE A 97 -4.99 10.95 5.26
C PHE A 97 -4.12 11.71 4.26
N TYR A 98 -3.71 11.08 3.17
CA TYR A 98 -3.00 11.77 2.10
C TYR A 98 -3.89 12.77 1.35
N LEU A 99 -5.18 12.47 1.16
CA LEU A 99 -6.12 13.44 0.61
C LEU A 99 -6.23 14.68 1.50
N VAL A 100 -6.29 14.48 2.83
CA VAL A 100 -6.29 15.59 3.78
C VAL A 100 -4.98 16.37 3.70
N VAL A 101 -3.81 15.72 3.51
CA VAL A 101 -2.54 16.42 3.25
C VAL A 101 -2.68 17.35 2.04
N GLY A 102 -3.22 16.87 0.92
CA GLY A 102 -3.44 17.69 -0.27
C GLY A 102 -4.41 18.85 -0.02
N LEU A 103 -5.53 18.59 0.65
CA LEU A 103 -6.55 19.61 0.93
C LEU A 103 -6.11 20.63 1.98
N SER A 104 -5.26 20.23 2.92
CA SER A 104 -4.70 21.12 3.97
C SER A 104 -3.34 21.72 3.59
N PHE A 105 -2.99 21.68 2.33
CA PHE A 105 -1.74 22.21 1.82
C PHE A 105 -1.58 23.69 2.21
N GLY A 106 -0.46 24.03 2.83
CA GLY A 106 -0.20 25.41 3.32
C GLY A 106 -0.58 25.66 4.80
N TYR A 107 -1.28 24.73 5.47
CA TYR A 107 -1.56 24.86 6.93
C TYR A 107 -0.35 24.53 7.82
N GLY A 108 0.77 24.17 7.20
CA GLY A 108 2.06 24.06 7.86
C GLY A 108 2.59 22.66 8.03
N LEU A 109 3.90 22.63 8.34
CA LEU A 109 4.71 21.40 8.41
C LEU A 109 4.18 20.38 9.42
N TRP A 110 3.80 20.81 10.61
CA TRP A 110 3.42 19.89 11.70
C TRP A 110 2.13 19.14 11.43
N LEU A 111 1.14 19.78 10.79
CA LEU A 111 -0.09 19.11 10.38
C LEU A 111 0.23 18.04 9.33
N THR A 112 0.99 18.39 8.30
CA THR A 112 1.42 17.45 7.26
C THR A 112 2.20 16.27 7.86
N PHE A 113 3.14 16.54 8.77
CA PHE A 113 3.92 15.52 9.47
C PHE A 113 3.02 14.52 10.20
N MET A 114 2.04 14.99 10.98
CA MET A 114 1.10 14.13 11.71
C MET A 114 0.22 13.30 10.76
N LEU A 115 -0.28 13.90 9.68
CA LEU A 115 -1.09 13.19 8.68
C LEU A 115 -0.29 12.11 7.96
N VAL A 116 0.98 12.34 7.68
CA VAL A 116 1.87 11.33 7.09
C VAL A 116 2.12 10.17 8.06
N ILE A 117 2.30 10.43 9.37
CA ILE A 117 2.37 9.38 10.39
C ILE A 117 1.11 8.52 10.35
N LEU A 118 -0.07 9.14 10.37
CA LEU A 118 -1.35 8.42 10.36
C LEU A 118 -1.52 7.60 9.08
N ALA A 119 -1.23 8.17 7.90
CA ALA A 119 -1.29 7.45 6.64
C ALA A 119 -0.41 6.18 6.67
N HIS A 120 0.82 6.30 7.18
CA HIS A 120 1.74 5.17 7.26
C HIS A 120 1.42 4.17 8.38
N THR A 121 0.74 4.59 9.45
CA THR A 121 0.23 3.67 10.48
C THR A 121 -0.74 2.66 9.86
N PHE A 122 -1.72 3.09 9.09
CA PHE A 122 -2.68 2.20 8.43
C PHE A 122 -2.03 1.38 7.30
N SER A 123 -1.16 1.99 6.52
CA SER A 123 -0.38 1.31 5.48
C SER A 123 0.46 0.17 6.06
N ALA A 124 1.14 0.38 7.18
CA ALA A 124 1.97 -0.64 7.81
C ALA A 124 1.15 -1.77 8.46
N ALA A 125 0.00 -1.46 9.04
CA ALA A 125 -0.95 -2.47 9.51
C ALA A 125 -1.43 -3.36 8.35
N ASN A 126 -1.79 -2.75 7.20
CA ASN A 126 -2.10 -3.48 5.97
C ASN A 126 -0.95 -4.40 5.54
N TRP A 127 0.28 -3.89 5.53
CA TRP A 127 1.47 -4.67 5.17
C TRP A 127 1.63 -5.91 6.04
N VAL A 128 1.53 -5.75 7.36
CA VAL A 128 1.70 -6.87 8.29
C VAL A 128 0.58 -7.88 8.16
N PHE A 129 -0.68 -7.46 8.08
CA PHE A 129 -1.81 -8.37 7.92
C PHE A 129 -1.69 -9.18 6.62
N SER A 130 -1.41 -8.51 5.51
CA SER A 130 -1.23 -9.17 4.22
C SER A 130 -0.04 -10.15 4.23
N THR A 131 1.05 -9.81 4.90
CA THR A 131 2.23 -10.67 5.00
C THR A 131 1.94 -11.92 5.82
N ILE A 132 1.28 -11.78 6.98
CA ILE A 132 0.90 -12.93 7.83
C ILE A 132 -0.07 -13.85 7.09
N LEU A 133 -1.11 -13.32 6.46
CA LEU A 133 -2.04 -14.12 5.67
C LEU A 133 -1.35 -14.87 4.52
N THR A 134 -0.43 -14.19 3.81
CA THR A 134 0.37 -14.86 2.77
C THR A 134 1.20 -16.00 3.35
N GLN A 135 1.83 -15.81 4.52
CA GLN A 135 2.61 -16.87 5.18
C GLN A 135 1.76 -18.05 5.63
N GLN A 136 0.50 -17.82 6.02
CA GLN A 136 -0.43 -18.87 6.46
C GLN A 136 -0.99 -19.69 5.30
N TRP A 137 -1.17 -19.07 4.12
CA TRP A 137 -1.85 -19.71 2.98
C TRP A 137 -0.90 -20.26 1.92
N VAL A 138 0.38 -19.96 2.03
CA VAL A 138 1.39 -20.44 1.08
C VAL A 138 2.27 -21.49 1.73
N GLU A 139 2.42 -22.61 1.07
CA GLU A 139 3.28 -23.72 1.46
C GLU A 139 4.74 -23.27 1.58
N ASP A 140 5.49 -23.83 2.52
CA ASP A 140 6.87 -23.42 2.85
C ASP A 140 7.79 -23.37 1.63
N GLU A 141 7.69 -24.38 0.75
CA GLU A 141 8.50 -24.49 -0.46
C GLU A 141 8.18 -23.38 -1.49
N MET A 142 6.99 -22.80 -1.43
CA MET A 142 6.53 -21.77 -2.37
C MET A 142 6.66 -20.34 -1.81
N ARG A 143 6.81 -20.16 -0.49
CA ARG A 143 6.82 -18.84 0.15
C ARG A 143 7.84 -17.89 -0.47
N GLY A 144 9.08 -18.33 -0.64
CA GLY A 144 10.13 -17.51 -1.24
C GLY A 144 9.79 -17.05 -2.66
N ARG A 145 9.15 -17.92 -3.46
CA ARG A 145 8.75 -17.61 -4.84
C ARG A 145 7.59 -16.61 -4.88
N VAL A 146 6.60 -16.79 -4.02
CA VAL A 146 5.45 -15.88 -3.89
C VAL A 146 5.89 -14.51 -3.41
N PHE A 147 6.72 -14.44 -2.35
CA PHE A 147 7.23 -13.14 -1.86
C PHE A 147 8.14 -12.44 -2.87
N SER A 148 8.91 -13.19 -3.67
CA SER A 148 9.72 -12.58 -4.75
C SER A 148 8.85 -11.91 -5.81
N VAL A 149 7.74 -12.54 -6.21
CA VAL A 149 6.79 -11.95 -7.15
C VAL A 149 6.06 -10.76 -6.52
N ASP A 150 5.62 -10.88 -5.27
CA ASP A 150 5.00 -9.79 -4.51
C ASP A 150 5.93 -8.56 -4.48
N MET A 151 7.19 -8.73 -4.08
CA MET A 151 8.19 -7.65 -4.06
C MET A 151 8.47 -7.06 -5.44
N LEU A 152 8.54 -7.90 -6.48
CA LEU A 152 8.70 -7.44 -7.87
C LEU A 152 7.56 -6.51 -8.27
N LEU A 153 6.32 -6.91 -8.02
CA LEU A 153 5.14 -6.10 -8.33
C LEU A 153 5.11 -4.79 -7.57
N LEU A 154 5.42 -4.83 -6.27
CA LEU A 154 5.48 -3.65 -5.43
C LEU A 154 6.54 -2.66 -5.92
N SER A 155 7.73 -3.15 -6.26
CA SER A 155 8.83 -2.33 -6.77
C SER A 155 8.49 -1.71 -8.12
N LEU A 156 7.92 -2.49 -9.04
CA LEU A 156 7.48 -1.99 -10.34
C LEU A 156 6.37 -0.94 -10.20
N ALA A 157 5.36 -1.22 -9.37
CA ALA A 157 4.26 -0.30 -9.11
C ALA A 157 4.78 1.02 -8.52
N PHE A 158 5.68 0.96 -7.55
CA PHE A 158 6.31 2.15 -6.95
C PHE A 158 7.13 2.93 -7.97
N SER A 159 7.98 2.25 -8.74
CA SER A 159 8.84 2.90 -9.74
C SER A 159 8.04 3.57 -10.86
N ILE A 160 7.02 2.90 -11.38
CA ILE A 160 6.11 3.47 -12.39
C ILE A 160 5.41 4.70 -11.82
N SER A 161 4.86 4.58 -10.61
CA SER A 161 4.16 5.67 -9.94
C SER A 161 5.06 6.90 -9.73
N THR A 162 6.28 6.69 -9.22
CA THR A 162 7.26 7.74 -9.01
C THR A 162 7.65 8.41 -10.34
N SER A 163 7.86 7.61 -11.40
CA SER A 163 8.17 8.15 -12.73
C SER A 163 7.03 8.98 -13.30
N VAL A 164 5.79 8.51 -13.17
CA VAL A 164 4.59 9.25 -13.61
C VAL A 164 4.45 10.54 -12.81
N ALA A 165 4.61 10.50 -11.49
CA ALA A 165 4.53 11.69 -10.65
C ALA A 165 5.59 12.74 -11.03
N GLY A 166 6.85 12.32 -11.24
CA GLY A 166 7.92 13.20 -11.69
C GLY A 166 7.62 13.82 -13.06
N TRP A 167 7.13 13.01 -14.00
CA TRP A 167 6.72 13.50 -15.32
C TRP A 167 5.57 14.51 -15.25
N LEU A 168 4.60 14.28 -14.39
CA LEU A 168 3.46 15.20 -14.18
C LEU A 168 3.92 16.55 -13.64
N VAL A 169 4.85 16.57 -12.69
CA VAL A 169 5.41 17.81 -12.14
C VAL A 169 6.23 18.54 -13.18
N GLU A 170 7.19 17.88 -13.82
CA GLU A 170 8.17 18.50 -14.69
C GLU A 170 7.58 18.95 -16.04
N TYR A 171 6.77 18.11 -16.69
CA TYR A 171 6.29 18.36 -18.05
C TYR A 171 4.83 18.79 -18.16
N ARG A 172 4.03 18.58 -17.12
CA ARG A 172 2.62 18.98 -17.08
C ARG A 172 2.36 20.09 -16.10
N GLU A 173 3.38 20.55 -15.39
CA GLU A 173 3.32 21.66 -14.42
C GLU A 173 2.21 21.44 -13.37
N ILE A 174 1.91 20.18 -13.04
CA ILE A 174 0.93 19.84 -12.03
C ILE A 174 1.47 20.22 -10.67
N SER A 175 0.72 21.04 -9.91
CA SER A 175 1.10 21.41 -8.55
C SER A 175 1.19 20.18 -7.65
N ILE A 176 2.07 20.23 -6.65
CA ILE A 176 2.23 19.18 -5.64
C ILE A 176 0.88 18.85 -4.99
N GLN A 177 0.12 19.88 -4.62
CA GLN A 177 -1.21 19.73 -4.05
C GLN A 177 -2.14 18.92 -4.94
N THR A 178 -2.25 19.27 -6.21
CA THR A 178 -3.09 18.57 -7.19
C THR A 178 -2.63 17.13 -7.37
N GLY A 179 -1.32 16.91 -7.45
CA GLY A 179 -0.75 15.58 -7.57
C GLY A 179 -1.10 14.68 -6.38
N ILE A 180 -0.96 15.19 -5.15
CA ILE A 180 -1.34 14.45 -3.94
C ILE A 180 -2.84 14.12 -3.95
N ILE A 181 -3.71 15.07 -4.31
CA ILE A 181 -5.16 14.84 -4.39
C ILE A 181 -5.50 13.74 -5.40
N TRP A 182 -4.90 13.75 -6.58
CA TRP A 182 -5.15 12.73 -7.60
C TRP A 182 -4.70 11.34 -7.16
N PHE A 183 -3.47 11.21 -6.69
CA PHE A 183 -2.92 9.92 -6.27
C PHE A 183 -3.62 9.35 -5.03
N SER A 184 -3.97 10.21 -4.07
CA SER A 184 -4.75 9.78 -2.90
C SER A 184 -6.17 9.35 -3.26
N SER A 185 -6.82 10.01 -4.24
CA SER A 185 -8.14 9.61 -4.74
C SER A 185 -8.10 8.23 -5.40
N ILE A 186 -7.04 7.93 -6.18
CA ILE A 186 -6.80 6.59 -6.74
C ILE A 186 -6.63 5.57 -5.62
N MET A 187 -5.87 5.91 -4.58
CA MET A 187 -5.64 5.03 -3.42
C MET A 187 -6.95 4.72 -2.68
N ILE A 188 -7.79 5.72 -2.45
CA ILE A 188 -9.11 5.55 -1.80
C ILE A 188 -9.99 4.64 -2.65
N GLY A 189 -10.11 4.90 -3.95
CA GLY A 189 -10.93 4.11 -4.85
C GLY A 189 -10.48 2.65 -4.93
N ALA A 190 -9.17 2.41 -5.04
CA ALA A 190 -8.61 1.07 -5.02
C ALA A 190 -8.88 0.36 -3.68
N GLY A 191 -8.67 1.05 -2.56
CA GLY A 191 -8.92 0.48 -1.24
C GLY A 191 -10.40 0.11 -1.03
N ILE A 192 -11.35 0.95 -1.48
CA ILE A 192 -12.78 0.64 -1.47
C ILE A 192 -13.05 -0.62 -2.29
N LEU A 193 -12.53 -0.70 -3.51
CA LEU A 193 -12.68 -1.88 -4.37
C LEU A 193 -12.22 -3.15 -3.66
N PHE A 194 -11.03 -3.12 -3.05
CA PHE A 194 -10.48 -4.28 -2.33
C PHE A 194 -11.19 -4.56 -1.00
N ALA A 195 -11.80 -3.58 -0.34
CA ALA A 195 -12.60 -3.81 0.86
C ALA A 195 -13.86 -4.64 0.54
N PHE A 196 -14.51 -4.37 -0.59
CA PHE A 196 -15.72 -5.10 -1.01
C PHE A 196 -15.44 -6.37 -1.80
N TRP A 197 -14.25 -6.57 -2.34
CA TRP A 197 -13.89 -7.80 -3.02
C TRP A 197 -13.59 -8.91 -2.00
N ASN A 198 -14.54 -9.82 -1.80
CA ASN A 198 -14.42 -10.99 -0.92
C ASN A 198 -14.27 -12.27 -1.76
N PRO A 199 -13.04 -12.68 -2.09
CA PRO A 199 -12.81 -13.93 -2.80
C PRO A 199 -13.13 -15.13 -1.89
N SER A 200 -13.83 -16.13 -2.44
CA SER A 200 -14.05 -17.42 -1.79
C SER A 200 -12.74 -18.18 -1.62
N GLU A 201 -12.70 -19.07 -0.65
CA GLU A 201 -11.59 -20.03 -0.51
C GLU A 201 -11.46 -20.89 -1.77
N PRO A 202 -10.24 -21.30 -2.15
CA PRO A 202 -10.08 -22.29 -3.21
C PRO A 202 -10.77 -23.58 -2.76
N VAL A 203 -11.61 -24.12 -3.64
CA VAL A 203 -12.30 -25.39 -3.38
C VAL A 203 -11.24 -26.48 -3.29
N ASN A 204 -11.22 -27.19 -2.17
CA ASN A 204 -10.26 -28.26 -1.92
C ASN A 204 -10.56 -29.43 -2.86
N GLU A 205 -9.57 -29.93 -3.62
CA GLU A 205 -9.77 -31.03 -4.56
C GLU A 205 -10.32 -32.29 -3.88
N SER A 206 -10.02 -32.50 -2.60
CA SER A 206 -10.57 -33.56 -1.78
C SER A 206 -12.09 -33.43 -1.52
N GLU A 207 -12.56 -32.18 -1.39
CA GLU A 207 -13.99 -31.89 -1.19
C GLU A 207 -14.77 -32.02 -2.51
N GLN A 208 -14.15 -31.71 -3.65
CA GLN A 208 -14.73 -31.98 -4.97
C GLN A 208 -14.82 -33.46 -5.30
N ALA A 209 -13.89 -34.29 -4.82
CA ALA A 209 -13.94 -35.74 -5.01
C ALA A 209 -15.10 -36.34 -4.21
N SER A 210 -15.34 -35.89 -2.98
CA SER A 210 -16.43 -36.37 -2.13
C SER A 210 -17.84 -35.96 -2.59
N LEU A 211 -17.97 -34.90 -3.39
CA LEU A 211 -19.26 -34.46 -3.97
C LEU A 211 -19.60 -35.19 -5.29
N ARG A 212 -18.68 -36.00 -5.81
CA ARG A 212 -18.87 -36.78 -7.04
C ARG A 212 -19.14 -38.28 -6.79
N GLU A 213 -19.05 -38.70 -5.52
CA GLU A 213 -19.48 -40.03 -5.03
C GLU A 213 -20.90 -40.00 -4.47
#